data_88714ec3a0eed88d38aa620a5c06c887
#
_entry.id   88714ec3a0eed88d38aa620a5c06c887
#
_cell.length_a   1.000
_cell.length_b   1.000
_cell.length_c   1.000
_cell.angle_alpha   90.00
_cell.angle_beta   90.00
_cell.angle_gamma   90.00
#
_symmetry.space_group_name_H-M   'P 1'
#
loop_
_entity.id
_entity.type
_entity.pdbx_description
1 polymer ?
#
loop_
_entity_poly.entity_id
_entity_poly.type
_entity_poly.pdbx_seq_one_letter_code
_entity_poly.pdbx_strand_id
1 'polypeptide(L)'
;MSFEYKIADISLHEAGRHQIRLAEHEMPGLMALREEYGESQPLMGARIAGSLHMTVQTAVLIETLTALGAEVRWASCNIFSTQDEAAAAVVVGPHGTPEDPQGVPVFAWKNE
;
A
#
# COMPACT_ATOMS: atom_id res chain seq x y z
N MET A 1 -13.68 1.68 -12.29
CA MET A 1 -14.46 1.65 -11.06
C MET A 1 -13.61 2.13 -9.89
N SER A 2 -14.15 2.98 -9.10
CA SER A 2 -13.45 3.49 -7.93
C SER A 2 -13.78 2.66 -6.70
N PHE A 3 -12.89 2.67 -5.73
CA PHE A 3 -13.13 2.12 -4.41
C PHE A 3 -13.05 3.25 -3.38
N GLU A 4 -13.56 2.99 -2.19
CA GLU A 4 -13.53 4.00 -1.14
C GLU A 4 -12.15 4.09 -0.51
N TYR A 5 -11.72 5.32 -0.22
CA TYR A 5 -10.50 5.59 0.51
C TYR A 5 -10.62 6.97 1.17
N LYS A 6 -9.78 7.23 2.16
CA LYS A 6 -9.66 8.57 2.72
C LYS A 6 -8.22 8.83 3.14
N ILE A 7 -7.57 9.72 2.41
CA ILE A 7 -6.17 10.08 2.63
C ILE A 7 -6.06 11.61 2.52
N ALA A 8 -4.89 12.15 2.88
CA ALA A 8 -4.71 13.60 2.88
C ALA A 8 -4.69 14.19 1.47
N ASP A 9 -3.88 13.63 0.57
CA ASP A 9 -3.67 14.22 -0.76
C ASP A 9 -3.16 13.16 -1.73
N ILE A 10 -4.02 12.74 -2.63
CA ILE A 10 -3.67 11.70 -3.60
C ILE A 10 -2.57 12.16 -4.59
N SER A 11 -2.39 13.47 -4.77
CA SER A 11 -1.36 13.97 -5.67
C SER A 11 0.05 13.67 -5.19
N LEU A 12 0.22 13.25 -3.93
CA LEU A 12 1.53 12.87 -3.38
C LEU A 12 2.00 11.49 -3.82
N HIS A 13 1.24 10.79 -4.66
CA HIS A 13 1.50 9.39 -5.00
C HIS A 13 2.87 9.17 -5.67
N GLU A 14 3.33 10.09 -6.50
CA GLU A 14 4.63 9.91 -7.18
C GLU A 14 5.79 9.96 -6.18
N ALA A 15 5.76 10.92 -5.26
CA ALA A 15 6.78 11.00 -4.21
C ALA A 15 6.74 9.75 -3.34
N GLY A 16 5.53 9.29 -3.00
CA GLY A 16 5.36 8.06 -2.22
C GLY A 16 5.87 6.84 -2.96
N ARG A 17 5.58 6.74 -4.24
CA ARG A 17 6.05 5.60 -5.04
C ARG A 17 7.58 5.54 -5.07
N HIS A 18 8.22 6.68 -5.20
CA HIS A 18 9.69 6.74 -5.16
C HIS A 18 10.22 6.24 -3.81
N GLN A 19 9.61 6.68 -2.70
CA GLN A 19 10.01 6.25 -1.37
C GLN A 19 9.78 4.74 -1.17
N ILE A 20 8.67 4.21 -1.69
CA ILE A 20 8.37 2.78 -1.60
C ILE A 20 9.44 1.98 -2.35
N ARG A 21 9.84 2.41 -3.53
CA ARG A 21 10.90 1.72 -4.30
C ARG A 21 12.22 1.70 -3.54
N LEU A 22 12.57 2.79 -2.86
CA LEU A 22 13.77 2.82 -2.04
C LEU A 22 13.65 1.84 -0.85
N ALA A 23 12.50 1.81 -0.20
CA ALA A 23 12.27 0.92 0.94
C ALA A 23 12.32 -0.55 0.52
N GLU A 24 11.87 -0.87 -0.69
CA GLU A 24 11.94 -2.24 -1.20
C GLU A 24 13.36 -2.78 -1.21
N HIS A 25 14.33 -1.94 -1.51
CA HIS A 25 15.75 -2.35 -1.49
C HIS A 25 16.23 -2.69 -0.08
N GLU A 26 15.56 -2.18 0.95
CA GLU A 26 15.92 -2.42 2.33
C GLU A 26 15.12 -3.58 2.95
N MET A 27 14.24 -4.19 2.19
CA MET A 27 13.34 -5.24 2.67
C MET A 27 13.44 -6.49 1.79
N PRO A 28 14.64 -7.09 1.68
CA PRO A 28 14.86 -8.18 0.73
C PRO A 28 14.04 -9.44 1.02
N GLY A 29 13.66 -9.67 2.29
CA GLY A 29 12.81 -10.82 2.62
C GLY A 29 11.46 -10.73 1.95
N LEU A 30 10.80 -9.56 2.01
CA LEU A 30 9.52 -9.36 1.35
C LEU A 30 9.65 -9.43 -0.16
N MET A 31 10.72 -8.87 -0.71
CA MET A 31 10.94 -8.92 -2.15
C MET A 31 11.16 -10.34 -2.64
N ALA A 32 11.86 -11.15 -1.86
CA ALA A 32 12.05 -12.56 -2.17
C ALA A 32 10.72 -13.31 -2.19
N LEU A 33 9.80 -12.99 -1.27
CA LEU A 33 8.47 -13.60 -1.27
C LEU A 33 7.67 -13.23 -2.51
N ARG A 34 7.75 -11.97 -2.95
CA ARG A 34 7.07 -11.56 -4.19
C ARG A 34 7.60 -12.34 -5.38
N GLU A 35 8.91 -12.51 -5.47
CA GLU A 35 9.53 -13.21 -6.58
C GLU A 35 9.18 -14.68 -6.57
N GLU A 36 9.27 -15.32 -5.41
CA GLU A 36 9.06 -16.76 -5.29
C GLU A 36 7.59 -17.16 -5.45
N TYR A 37 6.67 -16.38 -4.88
CA TYR A 37 5.26 -16.77 -4.80
C TYR A 37 4.33 -15.93 -5.67
N GLY A 38 4.85 -14.93 -6.38
CA GLY A 38 3.99 -14.04 -7.18
C GLY A 38 3.17 -14.76 -8.23
N GLU A 39 3.73 -15.76 -8.89
CA GLU A 39 3.00 -16.50 -9.92
C GLU A 39 1.95 -17.43 -9.33
N SER A 40 2.25 -18.10 -8.22
CA SER A 40 1.34 -19.07 -7.63
C SER A 40 0.17 -18.43 -6.88
N GLN A 41 0.27 -17.14 -6.52
CA GLN A 41 -0.78 -16.38 -5.85
C GLN A 41 -1.32 -17.11 -4.61
N PRO A 42 -0.44 -17.43 -3.62
CA PRO A 42 -0.85 -18.26 -2.48
C PRO A 42 -1.91 -17.59 -1.59
N LEU A 43 -2.07 -16.26 -1.67
CA LEU A 43 -3.08 -15.55 -0.90
C LEU A 43 -4.36 -15.25 -1.69
N MET A 44 -4.51 -15.84 -2.86
CA MET A 44 -5.72 -15.67 -3.66
C MET A 44 -6.95 -16.05 -2.83
N GLY A 45 -7.92 -15.13 -2.77
CA GLY A 45 -9.13 -15.32 -1.98
C GLY A 45 -9.03 -14.84 -0.54
N ALA A 46 -7.82 -14.52 -0.05
CA ALA A 46 -7.68 -13.98 1.30
C ALA A 46 -8.15 -12.53 1.34
N ARG A 47 -8.91 -12.18 2.36
CA ARG A 47 -9.33 -10.80 2.62
C ARG A 47 -8.67 -10.34 3.91
N ILE A 48 -7.80 -9.35 3.81
CA ILE A 48 -6.99 -8.90 4.92
C ILE A 48 -7.34 -7.46 5.27
N ALA A 49 -7.74 -7.23 6.51
CA ALA A 49 -7.93 -5.90 7.04
C ALA A 49 -6.79 -5.63 8.01
N GLY A 50 -6.05 -4.55 7.79
CA GLY A 50 -4.93 -4.21 8.64
C GLY A 50 -5.12 -2.87 9.32
N SER A 51 -4.53 -2.73 10.48
CA SER A 51 -4.50 -1.47 11.22
C SER A 51 -3.10 -1.31 11.79
N LEU A 52 -2.31 -0.47 11.17
CA LEU A 52 -0.92 -0.25 11.55
C LEU A 52 -0.49 1.10 10.99
N HIS A 53 0.60 1.63 11.48
CA HIS A 53 1.15 2.91 11.00
C HIS A 53 1.29 2.89 9.48
N MET A 54 0.70 3.87 8.81
CA MET A 54 0.77 3.95 7.35
C MET A 54 2.07 4.63 6.93
N THR A 55 3.14 3.88 7.03
CA THR A 55 4.48 4.32 6.67
C THR A 55 4.91 3.69 5.34
N VAL A 56 6.05 4.14 4.82
CA VAL A 56 6.61 3.58 3.60
C VAL A 56 6.87 2.07 3.73
N GLN A 57 7.36 1.63 4.90
CA GLN A 57 7.62 0.21 5.13
C GLN A 57 6.33 -0.59 5.16
N THR A 58 5.29 -0.06 5.78
CA THR A 58 3.97 -0.69 5.76
C THR A 58 3.42 -0.77 4.34
N ALA A 59 3.68 0.25 3.52
CA ALA A 59 3.28 0.23 2.12
C ALA A 59 3.93 -0.93 1.37
N VAL A 60 5.21 -1.21 1.63
CA VAL A 60 5.88 -2.37 1.03
C VAL A 60 5.20 -3.67 1.44
N LEU A 61 4.84 -3.80 2.71
CA LEU A 61 4.12 -4.98 3.20
C LEU A 61 2.77 -5.13 2.49
N ILE A 62 1.98 -4.06 2.44
CA ILE A 62 0.65 -4.08 1.80
C ILE A 62 0.78 -4.51 0.34
N GLU A 63 1.72 -3.93 -0.39
CA GLU A 63 1.88 -4.26 -1.80
C GLU A 63 2.43 -5.66 -2.01
N THR A 64 3.18 -6.19 -1.05
CA THR A 64 3.59 -7.59 -1.07
C THR A 64 2.37 -8.51 -0.91
N LEU A 65 1.48 -8.20 0.03
CA LEU A 65 0.26 -8.98 0.21
C LEU A 65 -0.59 -9.01 -1.06
N THR A 66 -0.76 -7.85 -1.71
CA THR A 66 -1.53 -7.79 -2.94
C THR A 66 -0.83 -8.51 -4.10
N ALA A 67 0.49 -8.43 -4.16
CA ALA A 67 1.27 -9.15 -5.17
C ALA A 67 1.10 -10.66 -5.03
N LEU A 68 0.83 -11.15 -3.83
CA LEU A 68 0.59 -12.58 -3.57
C LEU A 68 -0.89 -12.98 -3.72
N GLY A 69 -1.75 -12.05 -4.09
CA GLY A 69 -3.14 -12.33 -4.43
C GLY A 69 -4.19 -11.88 -3.42
N ALA A 70 -3.80 -11.30 -2.29
CA ALA A 70 -4.76 -10.90 -1.25
C ALA A 70 -5.56 -9.65 -1.64
N GLU A 71 -6.79 -9.56 -1.15
CA GLU A 71 -7.55 -8.32 -1.12
C GLU A 71 -7.29 -7.67 0.23
N VAL A 72 -6.82 -6.43 0.22
CA VAL A 72 -6.36 -5.73 1.44
C VAL A 72 -7.11 -4.43 1.64
N ARG A 73 -7.45 -4.12 2.89
CA ARG A 73 -7.92 -2.81 3.31
C ARG A 73 -7.10 -2.38 4.51
N TRP A 74 -6.80 -1.13 4.61
CA TRP A 74 -5.88 -0.65 5.65
C TRP A 74 -6.35 0.64 6.29
N ALA A 75 -6.09 0.77 7.60
CA ALA A 75 -6.29 2.01 8.34
C ALA A 75 -5.09 2.23 9.25
N SER A 76 -4.76 3.48 9.53
CA SER A 76 -3.71 3.75 10.48
C SER A 76 -4.20 3.54 11.92
N CYS A 77 -3.26 3.38 12.83
CA CYS A 77 -3.58 3.20 14.25
C CYS A 77 -3.13 4.40 15.12
N ASN A 78 -2.60 5.45 14.50
CA ASN A 78 -2.09 6.61 15.25
C ASN A 78 -2.15 7.86 14.37
N ILE A 79 -2.67 8.96 14.95
CA ILE A 79 -2.88 10.19 14.19
C ILE A 79 -1.60 10.89 13.74
N PHE A 80 -0.46 10.54 14.32
CA PHE A 80 0.80 11.20 14.02
C PHE A 80 1.74 10.37 13.15
N SER A 81 1.41 9.09 12.89
CA SER A 81 2.34 8.16 12.26
C SER A 81 2.21 8.05 10.74
N THR A 82 1.13 8.56 10.16
CA THR A 82 0.90 8.42 8.72
C THR A 82 1.90 9.24 7.92
N GLN A 83 2.52 8.60 6.93
CA GLN A 83 3.25 9.29 5.88
C GLN A 83 2.28 9.45 4.71
N ASP A 84 1.82 10.69 4.50
CA ASP A 84 0.75 10.95 3.52
C ASP A 84 1.15 10.54 2.11
N GLU A 85 2.44 10.64 1.76
CA GLU A 85 2.95 10.20 0.47
C GLU A 85 2.80 8.69 0.29
N ALA A 86 3.07 7.93 1.35
CA ALA A 86 2.92 6.46 1.30
C ALA A 86 1.45 6.07 1.13
N ALA A 87 0.55 6.73 1.86
CA ALA A 87 -0.88 6.47 1.73
C ALA A 87 -1.36 6.75 0.31
N ALA A 88 -0.95 7.87 -0.27
CA ALA A 88 -1.33 8.22 -1.64
C ALA A 88 -0.83 7.17 -2.64
N ALA A 89 0.43 6.75 -2.51
CA ALA A 89 1.01 5.78 -3.43
C ALA A 89 0.30 4.42 -3.34
N VAL A 90 -0.06 3.99 -2.14
CA VAL A 90 -0.76 2.70 -1.95
C VAL A 90 -2.16 2.74 -2.57
N VAL A 91 -2.89 3.84 -2.40
CA VAL A 91 -4.21 4.00 -2.99
C VAL A 91 -4.14 3.97 -4.52
N VAL A 92 -3.23 4.74 -5.10
CA VAL A 92 -3.04 4.76 -6.55
C VAL A 92 -2.57 3.41 -7.06
N GLY A 93 -1.65 2.77 -6.35
CA GLY A 93 -1.09 1.47 -6.73
C GLY A 93 0.02 1.60 -7.77
N PRO A 94 0.74 0.50 -8.03
CA PRO A 94 1.84 0.52 -9.00
C PRO A 94 1.41 0.80 -10.44
N HIS A 95 0.14 0.55 -10.76
CA HIS A 95 -0.37 0.62 -12.14
C HIS A 95 -1.52 1.60 -12.32
N GLY A 96 -1.94 2.28 -11.26
CA GLY A 96 -3.08 3.19 -11.34
C GLY A 96 -2.69 4.64 -11.56
N THR A 97 -3.69 5.51 -11.58
CA THR A 97 -3.55 6.96 -11.65
C THR A 97 -4.44 7.60 -10.59
N PRO A 98 -4.23 8.87 -10.24
CA PRO A 98 -5.13 9.54 -9.29
C PRO A 98 -6.59 9.55 -9.73
N GLU A 99 -6.85 9.58 -11.04
CA GLU A 99 -8.21 9.57 -11.60
C GLU A 99 -8.80 8.17 -11.62
N ASP A 100 -7.95 7.13 -11.63
CA ASP A 100 -8.37 5.74 -11.65
C ASP A 100 -7.44 4.91 -10.74
N PRO A 101 -7.60 5.04 -9.41
CA PRO A 101 -6.75 4.29 -8.48
C PRO A 101 -6.95 2.77 -8.62
N GLN A 102 -5.84 2.05 -8.66
CA GLN A 102 -5.82 0.60 -8.84
C GLN A 102 -5.17 -0.11 -7.66
N GLY A 103 -4.95 0.59 -6.57
CA GLY A 103 -4.24 0.05 -5.42
C GLY A 103 -5.15 -0.49 -4.35
N VAL A 104 -4.89 -0.12 -3.10
CA VAL A 104 -5.54 -0.64 -1.91
C VAL A 104 -6.35 0.45 -1.24
N PRO A 105 -7.59 0.17 -0.79
CA PRO A 105 -8.34 1.13 0.02
C PRO A 105 -7.59 1.43 1.32
N VAL A 106 -7.25 2.70 1.53
CA VAL A 106 -6.53 3.16 2.72
C VAL A 106 -7.32 4.28 3.36
N PHE A 107 -7.46 4.21 4.69
CA PHE A 107 -8.14 5.23 5.49
C PHE A 107 -7.14 5.75 6.52
N ALA A 108 -6.26 6.63 6.07
CA ALA A 108 -5.18 7.14 6.89
C ALA A 108 -4.71 8.51 6.40
N TRP A 109 -4.60 9.44 7.33
CA TRP A 109 -4.01 10.75 7.05
C TRP A 109 -3.41 11.28 8.34
N LYS A 110 -2.40 12.11 8.21
CA LYS A 110 -1.75 12.68 9.39
C LYS A 110 -2.70 13.66 10.09
N ASN A 111 -2.74 13.59 11.41
CA ASN A 111 -3.62 14.42 12.25
C ASN A 111 -5.11 14.13 12.03
N GLU A 112 -5.43 12.90 11.77
CA GLU A 112 -6.82 12.45 11.62
C GLU A 112 -7.62 12.48 12.92
#